data_9f0f102b10ecdde2ab9acfe234b0648f
#
_entry.id   9f0f102b10ecdde2ab9acfe234b0648f
#
_cell.length_a   1.000
_cell.length_b   1.000
_cell.length_c   1.000
_cell.angle_alpha   90.00
_cell.angle_beta   90.00
_cell.angle_gamma   90.00
#
_symmetry.space_group_name_H-M   'P 1'
#
loop_
_entity.id
_entity.type
_entity.pdbx_description
1 polymer ?
#
loop_
_entity_poly.entity_id
_entity_poly.type
_entity_poly.pdbx_seq_one_letter_code
_entity_poly.pdbx_strand_id
1 'polypeptide(L)'
;MSEDRRKRRLWPVVACLIAAVALGGWLASCNSFNSAVTEIRYPLRHDDIIRQQAKDKNLDPALIAAVIYAESGFVSGRTSSAGAEGLMQITPETAADIARHSGGTAFTLADLATPQINIAYGSYLLRDLLDRYDGDTAAALAAYNAGPGNVDAWGGSGLSVGDIRFAETRAYVEKVLTAQVEYRARYNKELGPAP
;
A
#
# COMPACT_ATOMS: atom_id res chain seq x y z
N MET A 1 12.09 68.02 -3.62
CA MET A 1 12.11 67.25 -4.89
C MET A 1 12.87 65.92 -4.84
N SER A 2 13.31 65.48 -3.68
CA SER A 2 14.11 64.22 -3.49
C SER A 2 13.32 63.00 -3.00
N GLU A 3 12.21 63.20 -2.29
CA GLU A 3 11.43 62.13 -1.65
C GLU A 3 10.59 61.31 -2.64
N ASP A 4 10.11 61.94 -3.70
CA ASP A 4 9.25 61.30 -4.72
C ASP A 4 10.04 60.35 -5.64
N ARG A 5 11.32 60.58 -5.87
CA ARG A 5 12.22 59.72 -6.63
C ARG A 5 12.59 58.43 -5.89
N ARG A 6 12.63 58.49 -4.54
CA ARG A 6 12.95 57.37 -3.67
C ARG A 6 11.76 56.39 -3.60
N LYS A 7 10.54 56.91 -3.53
CA LYS A 7 9.29 56.13 -3.55
C LYS A 7 9.11 55.39 -4.85
N ARG A 8 9.40 56.02 -6.00
CA ARG A 8 9.30 55.39 -7.32
C ARG A 8 10.27 54.22 -7.55
N ARG A 9 11.43 54.22 -6.87
CA ARG A 9 12.42 53.13 -6.99
C ARG A 9 12.10 51.93 -6.07
N LEU A 10 11.36 52.12 -4.99
CA LEU A 10 11.00 51.06 -4.04
C LEU A 10 9.75 50.30 -4.48
N TRP A 11 8.87 50.89 -5.28
CA TRP A 11 7.64 50.28 -5.74
C TRP A 11 7.83 48.96 -6.49
N PRO A 12 8.74 48.83 -7.46
CA PRO A 12 8.95 47.56 -8.16
C PRO A 12 9.51 46.47 -7.21
N VAL A 13 10.33 46.82 -6.22
CA VAL A 13 10.87 45.88 -5.24
C VAL A 13 9.77 45.36 -4.34
N VAL A 14 8.89 46.24 -3.85
CA VAL A 14 7.74 45.88 -3.02
C VAL A 14 6.75 45.02 -3.82
N ALA A 15 6.49 45.36 -5.08
CA ALA A 15 5.63 44.57 -5.96
C ALA A 15 6.20 43.14 -6.20
N CYS A 16 7.52 43.03 -6.42
CA CYS A 16 8.18 41.72 -6.55
C CYS A 16 8.11 40.90 -5.27
N LEU A 17 8.25 41.50 -4.09
CA LEU A 17 8.13 40.83 -2.81
C LEU A 17 6.69 40.31 -2.57
N ILE A 18 5.69 41.15 -2.87
CA ILE A 18 4.28 40.74 -2.76
C ILE A 18 3.98 39.59 -3.71
N ALA A 19 4.46 39.67 -4.97
CA ALA A 19 4.29 38.60 -5.95
C ALA A 19 4.99 37.29 -5.51
N ALA A 20 6.18 37.37 -4.93
CA ALA A 20 6.90 36.21 -4.41
C ALA A 20 6.18 35.56 -3.23
N VAL A 21 5.63 36.36 -2.31
CA VAL A 21 4.84 35.87 -1.17
C VAL A 21 3.53 35.24 -1.65
N ALA A 22 2.84 35.87 -2.59
CA ALA A 22 1.61 35.34 -3.17
C ALA A 22 1.86 34.02 -3.92
N LEU A 23 2.95 33.94 -4.71
CA LEU A 23 3.35 32.72 -5.41
C LEU A 23 3.73 31.61 -4.42
N GLY A 24 4.49 31.93 -3.38
CA GLY A 24 4.85 30.99 -2.30
C GLY A 24 3.62 30.46 -1.55
N GLY A 25 2.68 31.33 -1.23
CA GLY A 25 1.40 30.96 -0.60
C GLY A 25 0.54 30.08 -1.51
N TRP A 26 0.49 30.39 -2.81
CA TRP A 26 -0.24 29.57 -3.80
C TRP A 26 0.38 28.19 -3.97
N LEU A 27 1.71 28.10 -4.08
CA LEU A 27 2.44 26.81 -4.16
C LEU A 27 2.26 25.98 -2.89
N ALA A 28 2.30 26.58 -1.71
CA ALA A 28 2.04 25.89 -0.45
C ALA A 28 0.60 25.35 -0.36
N SER A 29 -0.39 26.14 -0.80
CA SER A 29 -1.80 25.72 -0.88
C SER A 29 -2.00 24.56 -1.86
N CYS A 30 -1.37 24.61 -3.03
CA CYS A 30 -1.44 23.52 -4.02
C CYS A 30 -0.82 22.22 -3.46
N ASN A 31 0.31 22.32 -2.76
CA ASN A 31 0.95 21.16 -2.12
C ASN A 31 0.06 20.55 -1.02
N SER A 32 -0.55 21.38 -0.18
CA SER A 32 -1.45 20.91 0.89
C SER A 32 -2.71 20.27 0.32
N PHE A 33 -3.27 20.82 -0.75
CA PHE A 33 -4.42 20.22 -1.44
C PHE A 33 -4.06 18.88 -2.09
N ASN A 34 -2.93 18.78 -2.77
CA ASN A 34 -2.47 17.54 -3.39
C ASN A 34 -2.17 16.46 -2.35
N SER A 35 -1.60 16.80 -1.19
CA SER A 35 -1.37 15.84 -0.10
C SER A 35 -2.67 15.33 0.51
N ALA A 36 -3.66 16.21 0.72
CA ALA A 36 -4.97 15.81 1.22
C ALA A 36 -5.72 14.89 0.24
N VAL A 37 -5.70 15.20 -1.06
CA VAL A 37 -6.30 14.33 -2.10
C VAL A 37 -5.59 12.97 -2.16
N THR A 38 -4.28 12.95 -1.99
CA THR A 38 -3.48 11.73 -1.96
C THR A 38 -3.86 10.85 -0.78
N GLU A 39 -3.99 11.41 0.41
CA GLU A 39 -4.35 10.70 1.64
C GLU A 39 -5.77 10.10 1.56
N ILE A 40 -6.68 10.77 0.86
CA ILE A 40 -8.03 10.23 0.60
C ILE A 40 -7.99 9.06 -0.39
N ARG A 41 -7.17 9.17 -1.45
CA ARG A 41 -7.14 8.18 -2.53
C ARG A 41 -6.27 6.96 -2.21
N TYR A 42 -5.14 7.17 -1.55
CA TYR A 42 -4.17 6.15 -1.16
C TYR A 42 -3.80 6.35 0.31
N PRO A 43 -4.70 6.00 1.25
CA PRO A 43 -4.41 6.16 2.68
C PRO A 43 -3.23 5.28 3.09
N LEU A 44 -2.38 5.78 3.98
CA LEU A 44 -1.34 4.99 4.63
C LEU A 44 -1.54 5.05 6.14
N ARG A 45 -1.60 3.89 6.76
CA ARG A 45 -1.66 3.70 8.23
C ARG A 45 -0.80 2.49 8.58
N HIS A 46 -0.40 2.38 9.86
CA HIS A 46 0.40 1.26 10.34
C HIS A 46 1.72 1.06 9.57
N ASP A 47 2.32 2.16 9.12
CA ASP A 47 3.57 2.14 8.35
C ASP A 47 4.74 1.56 9.13
N ASP A 48 4.76 1.70 10.46
CA ASP A 48 5.70 1.07 11.37
C ASP A 48 5.61 -0.46 11.33
N ILE A 49 4.40 -1.02 11.37
CA ILE A 49 4.14 -2.46 11.29
C ILE A 49 4.48 -2.97 9.88
N ILE A 50 4.09 -2.23 8.85
CA ILE A 50 4.40 -2.57 7.45
C ILE A 50 5.92 -2.66 7.24
N ARG A 51 6.68 -1.66 7.70
CA ARG A 51 8.17 -1.67 7.62
C ARG A 51 8.76 -2.84 8.37
N GLN A 52 8.27 -3.13 9.58
CA GLN A 52 8.75 -4.28 10.35
C GLN A 52 8.52 -5.59 9.59
N GLN A 53 7.30 -5.83 9.10
CA GLN A 53 6.98 -7.06 8.38
C GLN A 53 7.72 -7.16 7.03
N ALA A 54 7.92 -6.04 6.34
CA ALA A 54 8.70 -5.97 5.12
C ALA A 54 10.15 -6.42 5.37
N LYS A 55 10.78 -5.91 6.43
CA LYS A 55 12.13 -6.29 6.82
C LYS A 55 12.22 -7.76 7.25
N ASP A 56 11.30 -8.21 8.10
CA ASP A 56 11.33 -9.55 8.68
C ASP A 56 11.11 -10.65 7.62
N LYS A 57 10.39 -10.33 6.56
CA LYS A 57 10.00 -11.28 5.50
C LYS A 57 10.63 -10.98 4.14
N ASN A 58 11.56 -10.03 4.07
CA ASN A 58 12.18 -9.61 2.82
C ASN A 58 11.17 -9.28 1.73
N LEU A 59 10.21 -8.40 2.08
CA LEU A 59 9.14 -7.93 1.19
C LEU A 59 9.29 -6.43 0.91
N ASP A 60 8.82 -6.00 -0.25
CA ASP A 60 8.66 -4.58 -0.53
C ASP A 60 7.52 -3.99 0.35
N PRO A 61 7.79 -2.99 1.22
CA PRO A 61 6.77 -2.39 2.06
C PRO A 61 5.65 -1.73 1.24
N ALA A 62 5.95 -1.22 0.04
CA ALA A 62 4.93 -0.69 -0.86
C ALA A 62 4.00 -1.78 -1.41
N LEU A 63 4.49 -3.01 -1.59
CA LEU A 63 3.65 -4.14 -1.96
C LEU A 63 2.69 -4.54 -0.82
N ILE A 64 3.17 -4.60 0.43
CA ILE A 64 2.31 -4.86 1.58
C ILE A 64 1.22 -3.79 1.70
N ALA A 65 1.58 -2.50 1.59
CA ALA A 65 0.62 -1.40 1.63
C ALA A 65 -0.42 -1.50 0.49
N ALA A 66 0.01 -1.89 -0.71
CA ALA A 66 -0.87 -2.06 -1.86
C ALA A 66 -1.86 -3.21 -1.69
N VAL A 67 -1.43 -4.33 -1.09
CA VAL A 67 -2.33 -5.45 -0.74
C VAL A 67 -3.35 -4.98 0.29
N ILE A 68 -2.95 -4.31 1.39
CA ILE A 68 -3.87 -3.76 2.39
C ILE A 68 -4.89 -2.81 1.74
N TYR A 69 -4.43 -1.96 0.83
CA TYR A 69 -5.30 -1.06 0.08
C TYR A 69 -6.31 -1.80 -0.79
N ALA A 70 -5.89 -2.84 -1.49
CA ALA A 70 -6.77 -3.63 -2.34
C ALA A 70 -7.81 -4.40 -1.52
N GLU A 71 -7.42 -4.97 -0.39
CA GLU A 71 -8.25 -5.82 0.48
C GLU A 71 -9.25 -5.02 1.31
N SER A 72 -8.79 -4.01 2.02
CA SER A 72 -9.62 -3.30 2.99
C SER A 72 -9.71 -1.79 2.79
N GLY A 73 -8.83 -1.19 1.97
CA GLY A 73 -8.65 0.26 1.93
C GLY A 73 -8.14 0.83 3.25
N PHE A 74 -7.37 0.05 4.02
CA PHE A 74 -6.91 0.40 5.37
C PHE A 74 -8.04 0.54 6.41
N VAL A 75 -9.19 -0.09 6.17
CA VAL A 75 -10.28 -0.15 7.16
C VAL A 75 -10.04 -1.33 8.10
N SER A 76 -9.68 -1.02 9.36
CA SER A 76 -9.49 -2.03 10.40
C SER A 76 -10.83 -2.69 10.79
N GLY A 77 -10.78 -3.99 11.11
CA GLY A 77 -11.97 -4.74 11.56
C GLY A 77 -12.98 -5.03 10.45
N ARG A 78 -12.59 -4.92 9.19
CA ARG A 78 -13.45 -5.31 8.06
C ARG A 78 -13.61 -6.83 8.04
N THR A 79 -14.85 -7.30 8.00
CA THR A 79 -15.20 -8.70 7.78
C THR A 79 -15.91 -8.84 6.44
N SER A 80 -15.47 -9.74 5.58
CA SER A 80 -16.13 -10.03 4.30
C SER A 80 -17.30 -11.01 4.46
N SER A 81 -18.12 -11.14 3.44
CA SER A 81 -19.21 -12.15 3.41
C SER A 81 -18.66 -13.60 3.43
N ALA A 82 -17.41 -13.81 3.03
CA ALA A 82 -16.72 -15.10 3.10
C ALA A 82 -15.99 -15.31 4.44
N GLY A 83 -16.13 -14.39 5.42
CA GLY A 83 -15.48 -14.50 6.73
C GLY A 83 -14.01 -14.11 6.75
N ALA A 84 -13.49 -13.48 5.70
CA ALA A 84 -12.14 -12.94 5.71
C ALA A 84 -12.07 -11.69 6.59
N GLU A 85 -11.01 -11.55 7.39
CA GLU A 85 -10.89 -10.58 8.48
C GLU A 85 -9.74 -9.60 8.27
N GLY A 86 -10.00 -8.35 8.65
CA GLY A 86 -8.99 -7.33 8.92
C GLY A 86 -8.40 -6.65 7.69
N LEU A 87 -7.25 -6.03 7.90
CA LEU A 87 -6.58 -5.17 6.92
C LEU A 87 -6.16 -5.90 5.63
N MET A 88 -5.70 -7.14 5.76
CA MET A 88 -5.24 -8.00 4.65
C MET A 88 -6.22 -9.14 4.33
N GLN A 89 -7.44 -9.10 4.88
CA GLN A 89 -8.55 -10.02 4.59
C GLN A 89 -8.13 -11.49 4.67
N ILE A 90 -7.59 -11.89 5.83
CA ILE A 90 -7.17 -13.28 6.07
C ILE A 90 -8.38 -14.11 6.48
N THR A 91 -8.60 -15.25 5.79
CA THR A 91 -9.67 -16.18 6.17
C THR A 91 -9.28 -16.98 7.41
N PRO A 92 -10.26 -17.44 8.20
CA PRO A 92 -10.01 -18.32 9.34
C PRO A 92 -9.18 -19.56 9.00
N GLU A 93 -9.44 -20.17 7.85
CA GLU A 93 -8.73 -21.35 7.36
C GLU A 93 -7.26 -21.01 7.07
N THR A 94 -7.02 -19.95 6.33
CA THR A 94 -5.65 -19.45 6.03
C THR A 94 -4.91 -19.12 7.32
N ALA A 95 -5.56 -18.47 8.27
CA ALA A 95 -4.94 -18.12 9.55
C ALA A 95 -4.56 -19.36 10.36
N ALA A 96 -5.42 -20.38 10.38
CA ALA A 96 -5.12 -21.65 11.05
C ALA A 96 -3.95 -22.39 10.38
N ASP A 97 -3.85 -22.35 9.05
CA ASP A 97 -2.71 -22.89 8.31
C ASP A 97 -1.41 -22.16 8.64
N ILE A 98 -1.43 -20.83 8.63
CA ILE A 98 -0.26 -20.01 8.99
C ILE A 98 0.17 -20.31 10.44
N ALA A 99 -0.77 -20.37 11.39
CA ALA A 99 -0.46 -20.64 12.79
C ALA A 99 0.24 -22.00 12.94
N ARG A 100 -0.22 -23.04 12.24
CA ARG A 100 0.41 -24.36 12.26
C ARG A 100 1.84 -24.36 11.73
N HIS A 101 2.09 -23.63 10.63
CA HIS A 101 3.40 -23.62 9.98
C HIS A 101 4.39 -22.65 10.63
N SER A 102 3.89 -21.55 11.22
CA SER A 102 4.73 -20.53 11.89
C SER A 102 5.03 -20.83 13.36
N GLY A 103 4.45 -21.91 13.93
CA GLY A 103 4.62 -22.26 15.35
C GLY A 103 3.79 -21.40 16.31
N GLY A 104 2.79 -20.71 15.83
CA GLY A 104 1.87 -19.87 16.62
C GLY A 104 0.89 -20.71 17.45
N THR A 105 1.30 -21.11 18.65
CA THR A 105 0.50 -22.02 19.52
C THR A 105 -0.62 -21.34 20.31
N ALA A 106 -0.62 -20.01 20.40
CA ALA A 106 -1.57 -19.21 21.19
C ALA A 106 -2.52 -18.35 20.33
N PHE A 107 -2.56 -18.56 19.03
CA PHE A 107 -3.41 -17.80 18.11
C PHE A 107 -4.90 -18.14 18.28
N THR A 108 -5.73 -17.09 18.32
CA THR A 108 -7.20 -17.20 18.21
C THR A 108 -7.70 -16.40 17.02
N LEU A 109 -8.86 -16.75 16.45
CA LEU A 109 -9.42 -16.01 15.31
C LEU A 109 -9.71 -14.54 15.63
N ALA A 110 -10.03 -14.22 16.89
CA ALA A 110 -10.25 -12.85 17.35
C ALA A 110 -8.98 -11.97 17.19
N ASP A 111 -7.80 -12.57 17.19
CA ASP A 111 -6.53 -11.85 17.03
C ASP A 111 -6.38 -11.25 15.63
N LEU A 112 -7.10 -11.78 14.63
CA LEU A 112 -7.11 -11.22 13.26
C LEU A 112 -7.70 -9.80 13.20
N ALA A 113 -8.47 -9.37 14.18
CA ALA A 113 -8.94 -7.99 14.27
C ALA A 113 -7.80 -7.01 14.64
N THR A 114 -6.69 -7.50 15.17
CA THR A 114 -5.52 -6.72 15.59
C THR A 114 -4.62 -6.43 14.38
N PRO A 115 -4.33 -5.15 14.08
CA PRO A 115 -3.48 -4.79 12.93
C PRO A 115 -2.15 -5.52 12.88
N GLN A 116 -1.44 -5.64 14.02
CA GLN A 116 -0.15 -6.31 14.11
C GLN A 116 -0.23 -7.76 13.63
N ILE A 117 -1.22 -8.50 14.11
CA ILE A 117 -1.36 -9.93 13.78
C ILE A 117 -1.86 -10.09 12.35
N ASN A 118 -2.82 -9.29 11.95
CA ASN A 118 -3.38 -9.35 10.60
C ASN A 118 -2.33 -9.05 9.53
N ILE A 119 -1.56 -7.96 9.69
CA ILE A 119 -0.49 -7.61 8.75
C ILE A 119 0.64 -8.65 8.79
N ALA A 120 0.98 -9.20 9.97
CA ALA A 120 2.00 -10.25 10.07
C ALA A 120 1.59 -11.53 9.33
N TYR A 121 0.33 -11.95 9.46
CA TYR A 121 -0.21 -13.14 8.80
C TYR A 121 -0.34 -12.94 7.29
N GLY A 122 -0.88 -11.78 6.86
CA GLY A 122 -0.98 -11.47 5.43
C GLY A 122 0.38 -11.34 4.75
N SER A 123 1.36 -10.76 5.44
CA SER A 123 2.74 -10.68 4.95
C SER A 123 3.42 -12.05 4.91
N TYR A 124 3.12 -12.94 5.85
CA TYR A 124 3.60 -14.32 5.81
C TYR A 124 3.05 -15.05 4.58
N LEU A 125 1.73 -14.98 4.37
CA LEU A 125 1.09 -15.58 3.18
C LEU A 125 1.68 -15.02 1.88
N LEU A 126 1.85 -13.71 1.81
CA LEU A 126 2.42 -13.06 0.62
C LEU A 126 3.85 -13.55 0.34
N ARG A 127 4.67 -13.71 1.38
CA ARG A 127 6.04 -14.26 1.25
C ARG A 127 6.00 -15.71 0.77
N ASP A 128 5.19 -16.55 1.40
CA ASP A 128 5.02 -17.95 1.03
C ASP A 128 4.62 -18.12 -0.44
N LEU A 129 3.66 -17.30 -0.91
CA LEU A 129 3.24 -17.30 -2.30
C LEU A 129 4.31 -16.79 -3.26
N LEU A 130 5.08 -15.76 -2.89
CA LEU A 130 6.22 -15.31 -3.69
C LEU A 130 7.30 -16.40 -3.79
N ASP A 131 7.57 -17.12 -2.69
CA ASP A 131 8.51 -18.24 -2.71
C ASP A 131 7.99 -19.39 -3.57
N ARG A 132 6.70 -19.70 -3.49
CA ARG A 132 6.07 -20.74 -4.30
C ARG A 132 6.17 -20.45 -5.80
N TYR A 133 6.08 -19.19 -6.21
CA TYR A 133 6.09 -18.79 -7.62
C TYR A 133 7.39 -18.12 -8.04
N ASP A 134 8.54 -18.47 -7.45
CA ASP A 134 9.88 -18.01 -7.83
C ASP A 134 10.03 -16.48 -7.89
N GLY A 135 9.31 -15.76 -7.04
CA GLY A 135 9.31 -14.29 -6.99
C GLY A 135 8.36 -13.63 -8.00
N ASP A 136 7.61 -14.41 -8.79
CA ASP A 136 6.61 -13.86 -9.71
C ASP A 136 5.47 -13.19 -8.93
N THR A 137 5.51 -11.86 -8.90
CA THR A 137 4.55 -11.05 -8.15
C THR A 137 3.13 -11.18 -8.71
N ALA A 138 2.95 -11.32 -10.02
CA ALA A 138 1.62 -11.44 -10.62
C ALA A 138 0.98 -12.78 -10.25
N ALA A 139 1.73 -13.87 -10.34
CA ALA A 139 1.29 -15.20 -9.91
C ALA A 139 0.99 -15.26 -8.41
N ALA A 140 1.87 -14.68 -7.56
CA ALA A 140 1.68 -14.63 -6.12
C ALA A 140 0.43 -13.84 -5.72
N LEU A 141 0.18 -12.68 -6.33
CA LEU A 141 -1.03 -11.88 -6.09
C LEU A 141 -2.30 -12.57 -6.59
N ALA A 142 -2.22 -13.24 -7.74
CA ALA A 142 -3.33 -14.03 -8.25
C ALA A 142 -3.67 -15.19 -7.30
N ALA A 143 -2.65 -15.84 -6.72
CA ALA A 143 -2.83 -16.91 -5.75
C ALA A 143 -3.33 -16.39 -4.39
N TYR A 144 -2.93 -15.20 -3.98
CA TYR A 144 -3.46 -14.54 -2.78
C TYR A 144 -4.97 -14.35 -2.87
N ASN A 145 -5.47 -13.92 -4.04
CA ASN A 145 -6.88 -13.64 -4.27
C ASN A 145 -7.71 -14.89 -4.64
N ALA A 146 -7.20 -15.74 -5.53
CA ALA A 146 -7.95 -16.85 -6.09
C ALA A 146 -7.54 -18.23 -5.52
N GLY A 147 -6.51 -18.28 -4.71
CA GLY A 147 -5.91 -19.51 -4.22
C GLY A 147 -4.87 -20.14 -5.17
N PRO A 148 -3.84 -20.80 -4.62
CA PRO A 148 -2.72 -21.33 -5.42
C PRO A 148 -3.15 -22.42 -6.40
N GLY A 149 -4.14 -23.25 -6.09
CA GLY A 149 -4.62 -24.31 -6.97
C GLY A 149 -5.16 -23.77 -8.31
N ASN A 150 -5.77 -22.60 -8.32
CA ASN A 150 -6.22 -21.96 -9.54
C ASN A 150 -5.02 -21.47 -10.39
N VAL A 151 -4.04 -20.84 -9.74
CA VAL A 151 -2.84 -20.32 -10.43
C VAL A 151 -2.01 -21.45 -11.01
N ASP A 152 -1.84 -22.56 -10.29
CA ASP A 152 -1.19 -23.76 -10.79
C ASP A 152 -1.89 -24.30 -12.07
N ALA A 153 -3.22 -24.30 -12.07
CA ALA A 153 -4.02 -24.70 -13.24
C ALA A 153 -3.95 -23.70 -14.40
N TRP A 154 -3.51 -22.46 -14.16
CA TRP A 154 -3.33 -21.42 -15.18
C TRP A 154 -1.92 -21.37 -15.75
N GLY A 155 -0.96 -22.06 -15.16
CA GLY A 155 0.42 -22.13 -15.65
C GLY A 155 1.50 -21.88 -14.58
N GLY A 156 1.12 -21.44 -13.38
CA GLY A 156 2.07 -21.23 -12.28
C GLY A 156 2.96 -20.00 -12.47
N SER A 157 4.26 -20.14 -12.19
CA SER A 157 5.26 -19.07 -12.37
C SER A 157 5.34 -18.63 -13.84
N GLY A 158 5.55 -17.34 -14.07
CA GLY A 158 5.59 -16.73 -15.40
C GLY A 158 4.22 -16.40 -15.98
N LEU A 159 3.17 -16.46 -15.14
CA LEU A 159 1.80 -16.09 -15.52
C LEU A 159 1.73 -14.58 -15.84
N SER A 160 1.36 -14.24 -17.08
CA SER A 160 1.02 -12.85 -17.37
C SER A 160 -0.35 -12.48 -16.80
N VAL A 161 -0.58 -11.20 -16.52
CA VAL A 161 -1.89 -10.74 -16.01
C VAL A 161 -3.01 -11.12 -16.98
N GLY A 162 -2.74 -11.17 -18.28
CA GLY A 162 -3.69 -11.58 -19.32
C GLY A 162 -4.12 -13.05 -19.25
N ASP A 163 -3.27 -13.92 -18.68
CA ASP A 163 -3.53 -15.36 -18.57
C ASP A 163 -4.39 -15.71 -17.34
N ILE A 164 -4.60 -14.78 -16.43
CA ILE A 164 -5.47 -14.95 -15.27
C ILE A 164 -6.91 -15.12 -15.74
N ARG A 165 -7.49 -16.30 -15.51
CA ARG A 165 -8.79 -16.66 -16.07
C ARG A 165 -9.97 -15.97 -15.41
N PHE A 166 -9.87 -15.66 -14.10
CA PHE A 166 -10.92 -14.96 -13.38
C PHE A 166 -10.79 -13.44 -13.55
N ALA A 167 -11.81 -12.80 -14.09
CA ALA A 167 -11.81 -11.35 -14.34
C ALA A 167 -11.63 -10.54 -13.04
N GLU A 168 -12.21 -11.00 -11.94
CA GLU A 168 -12.07 -10.38 -10.62
C GLU A 168 -10.61 -10.45 -10.14
N THR A 169 -9.98 -11.61 -10.22
CA THR A 169 -8.56 -11.79 -9.84
C THR A 169 -7.62 -10.97 -10.71
N ARG A 170 -7.90 -10.87 -12.01
CA ARG A 170 -7.14 -10.02 -12.92
C ARG A 170 -7.21 -8.55 -12.50
N ALA A 171 -8.43 -8.04 -12.25
CA ALA A 171 -8.64 -6.68 -11.77
C ALA A 171 -7.98 -6.43 -10.41
N TYR A 172 -7.97 -7.43 -9.53
CA TYR A 172 -7.28 -7.37 -8.25
C TYR A 172 -5.77 -7.22 -8.44
N VAL A 173 -5.14 -8.06 -9.26
CA VAL A 173 -3.70 -8.00 -9.54
C VAL A 173 -3.32 -6.65 -10.14
N GLU A 174 -4.05 -6.16 -11.15
CA GLU A 174 -3.84 -4.84 -11.75
C GLU A 174 -3.96 -3.72 -10.72
N LYS A 175 -4.96 -3.79 -9.84
CA LYS A 175 -5.17 -2.82 -8.76
C LYS A 175 -3.99 -2.79 -7.79
N VAL A 176 -3.50 -3.97 -7.35
CA VAL A 176 -2.37 -4.05 -6.42
C VAL A 176 -1.09 -3.54 -7.06
N LEU A 177 -0.75 -3.96 -8.28
CA LEU A 177 0.46 -3.52 -8.97
C LEU A 177 0.45 -2.00 -9.21
N THR A 178 -0.70 -1.44 -9.61
CA THR A 178 -0.87 0.02 -9.75
C THR A 178 -0.69 0.73 -8.41
N ALA A 179 -1.33 0.22 -7.36
CA ALA A 179 -1.21 0.80 -6.03
C ALA A 179 0.22 0.72 -5.48
N GLN A 180 0.95 -0.36 -5.73
CA GLN A 180 2.36 -0.50 -5.32
C GLN A 180 3.24 0.63 -5.89
N VAL A 181 3.08 0.94 -7.17
CA VAL A 181 3.79 2.07 -7.81
C VAL A 181 3.44 3.39 -7.13
N GLU A 182 2.16 3.63 -6.85
CA GLU A 182 1.68 4.84 -6.20
C GLU A 182 2.19 4.96 -4.75
N TYR A 183 2.15 3.88 -3.95
CA TYR A 183 2.70 3.87 -2.59
C TYR A 183 4.20 4.12 -2.58
N ARG A 184 4.95 3.51 -3.48
CA ARG A 184 6.40 3.74 -3.59
C ARG A 184 6.73 5.18 -3.96
N ALA A 185 5.98 5.77 -4.89
CA ALA A 185 6.19 7.15 -5.33
C ALA A 185 5.83 8.18 -4.24
N ARG A 186 4.77 7.92 -3.45
CA ARG A 186 4.20 8.90 -2.52
C ARG A 186 4.76 8.79 -1.11
N TYR A 187 5.04 7.57 -0.65
CA TYR A 187 5.34 7.24 0.74
C TYR A 187 6.73 6.61 0.92
N ASN A 188 7.67 6.96 0.02
CA ASN A 188 9.04 6.43 0.08
C ASN A 188 9.76 6.74 1.41
N LYS A 189 9.43 7.87 2.05
CA LYS A 189 10.01 8.26 3.34
C LYS A 189 9.44 7.43 4.49
N GLU A 190 8.12 7.24 4.48
CA GLU A 190 7.36 6.54 5.51
C GLU A 190 7.57 5.02 5.42
N LEU A 191 7.61 4.47 4.23
CA LEU A 191 7.74 3.03 3.99
C LEU A 191 9.21 2.57 3.94
N GLY A 192 10.14 3.44 3.57
CA GLY A 192 11.54 3.08 3.33
C GLY A 192 11.76 2.36 2.00
N PRO A 193 13.03 2.00 1.69
CA PRO A 193 13.36 1.31 0.45
C PRO A 193 12.82 -0.13 0.43
N ALA A 194 12.65 -0.67 -0.78
CA ALA A 194 12.51 -2.11 -0.96
C ALA A 194 13.82 -2.84 -0.61
N PRO A 195 13.75 -4.08 -0.12
CA PRO A 195 14.92 -4.89 0.20
C PRO A 195 15.77 -5.24 -1.01
#